data_ad2a4ccdd4d9a29c549740caa188fe7f
#
_entry.id   ad2a4ccdd4d9a29c549740caa188fe7f
#
_cell.length_a   1.000
_cell.length_b   1.000
_cell.length_c   1.000
_cell.angle_alpha   90.00
_cell.angle_beta   90.00
_cell.angle_gamma   90.00
#
_symmetry.space_group_name_H-M   'P 1'
#
loop_
_entity.id
_entity.type
_entity.pdbx_description
1 polymer ?
#
loop_
_entity_poly.entity_id
_entity_poly.type
_entity_poly.pdbx_seq_one_letter_code
_entity_poly.pdbx_strand_id
1 'polypeptide(L)'
;MIEVQNLTKAFGDKTVLDNISVKFETGKTVLMKNLVGLLEPTSGKVLYDGRDFVQMSKKEKVMMRREMGMIFQSAALFDSLNVLENVMFPLDMFSNMNYRERVKRAQECLDRVNLIDAQQKYPGEISGGMQKRVAIARAIVMNPKYLFCDEPNSGLDPKTSLVIDELLSGITKDYNMTTIINTHDMNSVMGIGENICFICKGHKEWQGNKDQVMSSTNEQLNDLVFASDLFRKVKEVEMKEKK
;
A
#
# COMPACT_ATOMS: atom_id res chain seq x y z
N MET A 1 -13.13 6.54 1.70
CA MET A 1 -12.34 7.60 0.99
C MET A 1 -11.33 8.20 1.96
N ILE A 2 -10.08 8.39 1.53
CA ILE A 2 -9.02 9.03 2.32
C ILE A 2 -8.69 10.38 1.69
N GLU A 3 -8.67 11.43 2.50
CA GLU A 3 -8.33 12.79 2.05
C GLU A 3 -7.26 13.39 2.96
N VAL A 4 -6.27 14.02 2.36
CA VAL A 4 -5.21 14.77 3.05
C VAL A 4 -5.39 16.24 2.68
N GLN A 5 -5.37 17.11 3.69
CA GLN A 5 -5.53 18.55 3.52
C GLN A 5 -4.35 19.28 4.15
N ASN A 6 -3.58 19.98 3.32
CA ASN A 6 -2.47 20.86 3.69
C ASN A 6 -1.48 20.23 4.67
N LEU A 7 -1.18 18.92 4.47
CA LEU A 7 -0.33 18.15 5.37
C LEU A 7 1.12 18.58 5.21
N THR A 8 1.71 19.00 6.31
CA THR A 8 3.14 19.30 6.42
C THR A 8 3.77 18.40 7.48
N LYS A 9 4.95 17.86 7.19
CA LYS A 9 5.77 17.13 8.14
C LYS A 9 7.19 17.64 8.14
N ALA A 10 7.63 18.12 9.29
CA ALA A 10 9.01 18.53 9.55
C ALA A 10 9.62 17.67 10.66
N PHE A 11 10.94 17.52 10.63
CA PHE A 11 11.79 16.96 11.68
C PHE A 11 12.87 18.00 12.01
N GLY A 12 12.71 18.68 13.15
CA GLY A 12 13.49 19.89 13.44
C GLY A 12 13.30 20.92 12.33
N ASP A 13 14.39 21.46 11.79
CA ASP A 13 14.36 22.49 10.72
C ASP A 13 14.14 21.93 9.31
N LYS A 14 14.11 20.58 9.15
CA LYS A 14 13.98 19.94 7.84
C LYS A 14 12.53 19.57 7.55
N THR A 15 11.89 20.29 6.63
CA THR A 15 10.58 19.91 6.07
C THR A 15 10.77 18.77 5.07
N VAL A 16 10.03 17.68 5.26
CA VAL A 16 10.06 16.45 4.44
C VAL A 16 8.82 16.32 3.57
N LEU A 17 7.68 16.81 4.06
CA LEU A 17 6.44 16.98 3.30
C LEU A 17 5.98 18.42 3.51
N ASP A 18 5.64 19.12 2.43
CA ASP A 18 5.21 20.50 2.47
C ASP A 18 3.86 20.69 1.78
N ASN A 19 2.87 21.07 2.58
CA ASN A 19 1.53 21.46 2.14
C ASN A 19 0.87 20.47 1.16
N ILE A 20 0.95 19.17 1.48
CA ILE A 20 0.38 18.12 0.63
C ILE A 20 -1.14 18.09 0.80
N SER A 21 -1.85 18.30 -0.31
CA SER A 21 -3.30 18.09 -0.39
C SER A 21 -3.63 17.10 -1.49
N VAL A 22 -4.30 16.00 -1.13
CA VAL A 22 -4.64 14.92 -2.07
C VAL A 22 -5.83 14.10 -1.57
N LYS A 23 -6.70 13.72 -2.49
CA LYS A 23 -7.69 12.67 -2.28
C LYS A 23 -7.11 11.38 -2.83
N PHE A 24 -6.94 10.40 -1.96
CA PHE A 24 -6.18 9.22 -2.30
C PHE A 24 -6.98 8.15 -2.97
N GLU A 25 -6.18 7.67 -3.93
CA GLU A 25 -6.19 6.27 -4.30
C GLU A 25 -4.74 5.67 -4.29
N THR A 26 -3.61 6.47 -4.21
CA THR A 26 -2.19 5.97 -4.03
C THR A 26 -1.16 7.02 -3.57
N GLY A 27 -0.05 6.67 -2.81
CA GLY A 27 0.99 7.65 -2.34
C GLY A 27 2.21 7.13 -1.53
N LYS A 28 3.27 7.94 -1.25
CA LYS A 28 4.66 7.60 -0.79
C LYS A 28 4.89 7.42 0.74
N THR A 29 6.05 6.76 1.13
CA THR A 29 6.37 6.21 2.46
C THR A 29 6.21 7.17 3.66
N VAL A 30 6.76 8.39 3.64
CA VAL A 30 6.61 9.32 4.79
C VAL A 30 5.16 9.78 4.90
N LEU A 31 4.52 10.03 3.78
CA LEU A 31 3.11 10.35 3.74
C LEU A 31 2.27 9.20 4.30
N MET A 32 2.55 7.96 3.87
CA MET A 32 1.87 6.77 4.37
C MET A 32 2.00 6.63 5.89
N LYS A 33 3.19 6.87 6.48
CA LYS A 33 3.38 6.83 7.93
C LYS A 33 2.54 7.88 8.68
N ASN A 34 2.29 9.05 8.06
CA ASN A 34 1.34 10.03 8.62
C ASN A 34 -0.11 9.54 8.48
N LEU A 35 -0.47 8.90 7.35
CA LEU A 35 -1.82 8.35 7.15
C LEU A 35 -2.16 7.33 8.22
N VAL A 36 -1.34 6.32 8.42
CA VAL A 36 -1.61 5.27 9.42
C VAL A 36 -1.34 5.70 10.87
N GLY A 37 -0.85 6.93 11.07
CA GLY A 37 -0.57 7.51 12.40
C GLY A 37 0.66 6.93 13.10
N LEU A 38 1.62 6.39 12.36
CA LEU A 38 2.97 6.07 12.85
C LEU A 38 3.81 7.33 13.05
N LEU A 39 3.50 8.39 12.29
CA LEU A 39 4.03 9.73 12.48
C LEU A 39 2.86 10.70 12.62
N GLU A 40 2.98 11.66 13.52
CA GLU A 40 2.03 12.76 13.59
C GLU A 40 2.46 13.89 12.64
N PRO A 41 1.57 14.44 11.83
CA PRO A 41 1.89 15.58 10.98
C PRO A 41 2.24 16.80 11.84
N THR A 42 3.06 17.70 11.32
CA THR A 42 3.36 18.99 11.98
C THR A 42 2.17 19.94 11.86
N SER A 43 1.46 19.89 10.72
CA SER A 43 0.19 20.59 10.48
C SER A 43 -0.63 19.88 9.41
N GLY A 44 -1.87 20.31 9.23
CA GLY A 44 -2.81 19.72 8.26
C GLY A 44 -3.69 18.63 8.84
N LYS A 45 -4.48 17.98 7.98
CA LYS A 45 -5.49 16.98 8.36
C LYS A 45 -5.37 15.72 7.53
N VAL A 46 -5.77 14.61 8.14
CA VAL A 46 -5.98 13.32 7.46
C VAL A 46 -7.41 12.88 7.74
N LEU A 47 -8.24 12.82 6.72
CA LEU A 47 -9.65 12.51 6.84
C LEU A 47 -9.93 11.09 6.33
N TYR A 48 -10.59 10.28 7.14
CA TYR A 48 -11.13 8.96 6.80
C TYR A 48 -12.65 9.02 6.79
N ASP A 49 -13.25 8.98 5.62
CA ASP A 49 -14.68 9.18 5.43
C ASP A 49 -15.20 10.43 6.19
N GLY A 50 -14.48 11.54 6.06
CA GLY A 50 -14.76 12.81 6.72
C GLY A 50 -14.33 12.91 8.20
N ARG A 51 -13.87 11.82 8.83
CA ARG A 51 -13.39 11.80 10.23
C ARG A 51 -11.93 12.23 10.29
N ASP A 52 -11.62 13.32 11.00
CA ASP A 52 -10.25 13.84 11.15
C ASP A 52 -9.42 12.96 12.10
N PHE A 53 -8.57 12.11 11.51
CA PHE A 53 -7.73 11.16 12.26
C PHE A 53 -6.73 11.85 13.18
N VAL A 54 -6.25 13.06 12.82
CA VAL A 54 -5.27 13.80 13.62
C VAL A 54 -5.87 14.21 14.96
N GLN A 55 -7.15 14.64 14.93
CA GLN A 55 -7.88 15.12 16.10
C GLN A 55 -8.51 14.00 16.95
N MET A 56 -8.47 12.75 16.48
CA MET A 56 -9.02 11.62 17.22
C MET A 56 -8.30 11.39 18.55
N SER A 57 -9.06 11.04 19.58
CA SER A 57 -8.54 10.51 20.84
C SER A 57 -7.74 9.22 20.62
N LYS A 58 -6.92 8.82 21.60
CA LYS A 58 -6.18 7.55 21.53
C LYS A 58 -7.08 6.34 21.30
N LYS A 59 -8.26 6.29 21.94
CA LYS A 59 -9.24 5.20 21.78
C LYS A 59 -9.79 5.16 20.35
N GLU A 60 -10.17 6.30 19.81
CA GLU A 60 -10.67 6.40 18.44
C GLU A 60 -9.60 6.03 17.42
N LYS A 61 -8.35 6.46 17.60
CA LYS A 61 -7.22 6.03 16.76
C LYS A 61 -7.01 4.51 16.78
N VAL A 62 -7.16 3.86 17.94
CA VAL A 62 -7.09 2.39 18.04
C VAL A 62 -8.22 1.73 17.26
N MET A 63 -9.45 2.23 17.40
CA MET A 63 -10.60 1.70 16.66
C MET A 63 -10.44 1.90 15.15
N MET A 64 -9.96 3.09 14.74
CA MET A 64 -9.70 3.40 13.34
C MET A 64 -8.64 2.48 12.73
N ARG A 65 -7.57 2.16 13.47
CA ARG A 65 -6.53 1.23 12.99
C ARG A 65 -7.02 -0.21 12.78
N ARG A 66 -8.10 -0.63 13.43
CA ARG A 66 -8.74 -1.94 13.14
C ARG A 66 -9.41 -1.98 11.78
N GLU A 67 -9.76 -0.81 11.22
CA GLU A 67 -10.28 -0.66 9.86
C GLU A 67 -9.15 -0.59 8.81
N MET A 68 -7.87 -0.67 9.23
CA MET A 68 -6.68 -0.55 8.37
C MET A 68 -5.90 -1.86 8.33
N GLY A 69 -5.57 -2.32 7.12
CA GLY A 69 -4.54 -3.33 6.88
C GLY A 69 -3.23 -2.67 6.45
N MET A 70 -2.09 -3.24 6.84
CA MET A 70 -0.78 -2.72 6.44
C MET A 70 0.15 -3.82 5.97
N ILE A 71 0.78 -3.58 4.82
CA ILE A 71 1.82 -4.42 4.24
C ILE A 71 3.11 -3.61 4.24
N PHE A 72 4.13 -4.10 4.93
CA PHE A 72 5.44 -3.48 5.04
C PHE A 72 6.40 -3.99 3.97
N GLN A 73 7.38 -3.18 3.62
CA GLN A 73 8.42 -3.52 2.64
C GLN A 73 9.13 -4.85 2.93
N SER A 74 9.39 -5.18 4.18
CA SER A 74 10.04 -6.43 4.61
C SER A 74 9.07 -7.59 4.89
N ALA A 75 7.78 -7.47 4.53
CA ALA A 75 6.69 -8.34 4.99
C ALA A 75 6.45 -8.30 6.52
N ALA A 76 7.48 -8.06 7.33
CA ALA A 76 7.46 -7.95 8.79
C ALA A 76 6.71 -9.11 9.47
N LEU A 77 6.98 -10.35 9.04
CA LEU A 77 6.46 -11.56 9.67
C LEU A 77 7.19 -11.82 10.99
N PHE A 78 6.50 -12.46 11.92
CA PHE A 78 7.09 -12.96 13.14
C PHE A 78 7.78 -14.30 12.86
N ASP A 79 9.09 -14.37 13.00
CA ASP A 79 9.88 -15.57 12.73
C ASP A 79 9.57 -16.73 13.70
N SER A 80 9.08 -16.42 14.89
CA SER A 80 8.67 -17.38 15.92
C SER A 80 7.28 -17.98 15.68
N LEU A 81 6.52 -17.47 14.72
CA LEU A 81 5.17 -17.92 14.38
C LEU A 81 5.18 -18.59 12.99
N ASN A 82 4.41 -19.65 12.83
CA ASN A 82 4.19 -20.23 11.51
C ASN A 82 3.29 -19.32 10.65
N VAL A 83 3.07 -19.69 9.39
CA VAL A 83 2.28 -18.91 8.42
C VAL A 83 0.86 -18.69 8.90
N LEU A 84 0.18 -19.74 9.40
CA LEU A 84 -1.19 -19.62 9.92
C LEU A 84 -1.25 -18.67 11.13
N GLU A 85 -0.35 -18.82 12.08
CA GLU A 85 -0.26 -18.00 13.28
C GLU A 85 0.04 -16.54 12.94
N ASN A 86 0.93 -16.27 11.97
CA ASN A 86 1.18 -14.93 11.47
C ASN A 86 -0.10 -14.27 10.93
N VAL A 87 -0.92 -15.02 10.17
CA VAL A 87 -2.19 -14.49 9.64
C VAL A 87 -3.23 -14.34 10.75
N MET A 88 -3.27 -15.24 11.72
CA MET A 88 -4.19 -15.18 12.87
C MET A 88 -3.88 -14.03 13.84
N PHE A 89 -2.63 -13.59 13.93
CA PHE A 89 -2.17 -12.64 14.94
C PHE A 89 -3.08 -11.41 15.14
N PRO A 90 -3.55 -10.70 14.08
CA PRO A 90 -4.49 -9.58 14.29
C PRO A 90 -5.84 -10.02 14.90
N LEU A 91 -6.31 -11.22 14.56
CA LEU A 91 -7.55 -11.76 15.14
C LEU A 91 -7.37 -12.09 16.62
N ASP A 92 -6.21 -12.62 17.00
CA ASP A 92 -5.88 -12.92 18.41
C ASP A 92 -5.86 -11.64 19.27
N MET A 93 -5.37 -10.55 18.71
CA MET A 93 -5.23 -9.27 19.42
C MET A 93 -6.50 -8.44 19.45
N PHE A 94 -7.36 -8.52 18.43
CA PHE A 94 -8.39 -7.51 18.19
C PHE A 94 -9.79 -8.05 17.93
N SER A 95 -9.98 -9.37 17.82
CA SER A 95 -11.32 -9.97 17.60
C SER A 95 -11.84 -10.67 18.87
N ASN A 96 -13.17 -10.86 18.91
CA ASN A 96 -13.84 -11.68 19.91
C ASN A 96 -14.14 -13.10 19.40
N MET A 97 -13.57 -13.50 18.23
CA MET A 97 -13.77 -14.80 17.63
C MET A 97 -13.17 -15.90 18.51
N ASN A 98 -13.82 -17.05 18.59
CA ASN A 98 -13.22 -18.22 19.20
C ASN A 98 -12.09 -18.79 18.32
N TYR A 99 -11.29 -19.73 18.87
CA TYR A 99 -10.11 -20.26 18.17
C TYR A 99 -10.46 -20.88 16.81
N ARG A 100 -11.55 -21.66 16.71
CA ARG A 100 -11.96 -22.32 15.46
C ARG A 100 -12.36 -21.30 14.38
N GLU A 101 -13.04 -20.25 14.78
CA GLU A 101 -13.43 -19.16 13.87
C GLU A 101 -12.20 -18.40 13.36
N ARG A 102 -11.20 -18.13 14.22
CA ARG A 102 -9.95 -17.47 13.83
C ARG A 102 -9.15 -18.31 12.84
N VAL A 103 -9.01 -19.63 13.13
CA VAL A 103 -8.33 -20.56 12.22
C VAL A 103 -9.03 -20.59 10.87
N LYS A 104 -10.36 -20.75 10.84
CA LYS A 104 -11.14 -20.77 9.60
C LYS A 104 -10.93 -19.47 8.80
N ARG A 105 -11.04 -18.32 9.46
CA ARG A 105 -10.85 -17.03 8.80
C ARG A 105 -9.42 -16.84 8.26
N ALA A 106 -8.41 -17.25 8.99
CA ALA A 106 -7.02 -17.20 8.53
C ALA A 106 -6.78 -18.13 7.33
N GLN A 107 -7.36 -19.33 7.34
CA GLN A 107 -7.30 -20.27 6.23
C GLN A 107 -7.98 -19.72 4.96
N GLU A 108 -9.13 -19.08 5.08
CA GLU A 108 -9.79 -18.38 3.95
C GLU A 108 -8.87 -17.32 3.35
N CYS A 109 -8.15 -16.56 4.18
CA CYS A 109 -7.18 -15.57 3.70
C CYS A 109 -5.94 -16.22 3.06
N LEU A 110 -5.46 -17.33 3.58
CA LEU A 110 -4.35 -18.09 2.99
C LEU A 110 -4.73 -18.71 1.65
N ASP A 111 -5.94 -19.23 1.53
CA ASP A 111 -6.48 -19.73 0.26
C ASP A 111 -6.53 -18.61 -0.79
N ARG A 112 -7.03 -17.44 -0.40
CA ARG A 112 -7.11 -16.26 -1.29
C ARG A 112 -5.74 -15.82 -1.87
N VAL A 113 -4.66 -16.12 -1.17
CA VAL A 113 -3.28 -15.84 -1.62
C VAL A 113 -2.53 -17.07 -2.12
N ASN A 114 -3.23 -18.21 -2.33
CA ASN A 114 -2.68 -19.51 -2.77
C ASN A 114 -1.54 -20.01 -1.88
N LEU A 115 -1.75 -20.03 -0.57
CA LEU A 115 -0.77 -20.49 0.43
C LEU A 115 -1.35 -21.46 1.49
N ILE A 116 -2.49 -22.07 1.24
CA ILE A 116 -3.12 -22.97 2.21
C ILE A 116 -2.19 -24.15 2.58
N ASP A 117 -1.44 -24.67 1.63
CA ASP A 117 -0.52 -25.81 1.84
C ASP A 117 0.75 -25.44 2.63
N ALA A 118 1.01 -24.14 2.81
CA ALA A 118 2.16 -23.62 3.54
C ALA A 118 1.85 -23.23 5.00
N GLN A 119 0.64 -23.44 5.48
CA GLN A 119 0.14 -22.90 6.76
C GLN A 119 0.98 -23.27 7.98
N GLN A 120 1.66 -24.45 7.97
CA GLN A 120 2.49 -24.94 9.06
C GLN A 120 3.98 -24.53 8.94
N LYS A 121 4.39 -23.96 7.81
CA LYS A 121 5.77 -23.52 7.59
C LYS A 121 6.07 -22.23 8.35
N TYR A 122 7.34 -22.05 8.70
CA TYR A 122 7.85 -20.81 9.28
C TYR A 122 8.34 -19.85 8.18
N PRO A 123 8.47 -18.54 8.47
CA PRO A 123 8.94 -17.55 7.49
C PRO A 123 10.27 -17.92 6.83
N GLY A 124 11.22 -18.51 7.56
CA GLY A 124 12.50 -18.94 7.02
C GLY A 124 12.44 -20.14 6.06
N GLU A 125 11.29 -20.85 5.98
CA GLU A 125 11.09 -22.03 5.14
C GLU A 125 10.34 -21.71 3.83
N ILE A 126 10.00 -20.44 3.61
CA ILE A 126 9.22 -19.97 2.45
C ILE A 126 9.97 -18.86 1.70
N SER A 127 9.71 -18.78 0.39
CA SER A 127 10.34 -17.76 -0.47
C SER A 127 9.88 -16.32 -0.12
N GLY A 128 10.66 -15.31 -0.52
CA GLY A 128 10.29 -13.90 -0.32
C GLY A 128 8.92 -13.54 -0.91
N GLY A 129 8.59 -14.04 -2.08
CA GLY A 129 7.26 -13.87 -2.68
C GLY A 129 6.15 -14.55 -1.87
N MET A 130 6.41 -15.71 -1.26
CA MET A 130 5.47 -16.34 -0.33
C MET A 130 5.33 -15.51 0.95
N GLN A 131 6.41 -14.97 1.51
CA GLN A 131 6.36 -14.08 2.68
C GLN A 131 5.49 -12.84 2.41
N LYS A 132 5.62 -12.23 1.22
CA LYS A 132 4.75 -11.12 0.81
C LYS A 132 3.28 -11.51 0.77
N ARG A 133 2.96 -12.68 0.22
CA ARG A 133 1.58 -13.19 0.19
C ARG A 133 1.03 -13.49 1.59
N VAL A 134 1.83 -14.01 2.51
CA VAL A 134 1.44 -14.14 3.94
C VAL A 134 1.15 -12.77 4.55
N ALA A 135 1.99 -11.77 4.28
CA ALA A 135 1.77 -10.40 4.78
C ALA A 135 0.47 -9.80 4.23
N ILE A 136 0.12 -10.07 2.96
CA ILE A 136 -1.17 -9.68 2.38
C ILE A 136 -2.32 -10.38 3.11
N ALA A 137 -2.27 -11.71 3.29
CA ALA A 137 -3.29 -12.47 4.01
C ALA A 137 -3.50 -11.94 5.43
N ARG A 138 -2.40 -11.64 6.17
CA ARG A 138 -2.45 -11.03 7.50
C ARG A 138 -3.09 -9.64 7.48
N ALA A 139 -2.80 -8.83 6.47
CA ALA A 139 -3.33 -7.47 6.37
C ALA A 139 -4.85 -7.45 6.14
N ILE A 140 -5.41 -8.47 5.44
CA ILE A 140 -6.84 -8.51 5.09
C ILE A 140 -7.68 -9.34 6.06
N VAL A 141 -7.07 -10.03 7.02
CA VAL A 141 -7.77 -10.98 7.90
C VAL A 141 -8.90 -10.36 8.73
N MET A 142 -8.74 -9.07 9.10
CA MET A 142 -9.72 -8.27 9.85
C MET A 142 -10.79 -7.62 8.97
N ASN A 143 -10.84 -7.91 7.66
CA ASN A 143 -11.72 -7.21 6.69
C ASN A 143 -11.58 -5.68 6.76
N PRO A 144 -10.37 -5.14 6.53
CA PRO A 144 -10.14 -3.71 6.64
C PRO A 144 -10.90 -2.94 5.54
N LYS A 145 -11.24 -1.68 5.82
CA LYS A 145 -11.77 -0.74 4.81
C LYS A 145 -10.66 -0.08 4.01
N TYR A 146 -9.46 0.00 4.59
CA TYR A 146 -8.29 0.68 4.03
C TYR A 146 -7.10 -0.25 4.06
N LEU A 147 -6.44 -0.42 2.92
CA LEU A 147 -5.21 -1.21 2.81
C LEU A 147 -4.05 -0.30 2.42
N PHE A 148 -2.97 -0.37 3.17
CA PHE A 148 -1.75 0.39 2.94
C PHE A 148 -0.62 -0.56 2.59
N CYS A 149 0.02 -0.35 1.44
CA CYS A 149 1.12 -1.18 0.95
C CYS A 149 2.37 -0.33 0.77
N ASP A 150 3.39 -0.56 1.58
CA ASP A 150 4.67 0.14 1.49
C ASP A 150 5.67 -0.74 0.73
N GLU A 151 5.96 -0.40 -0.53
CA GLU A 151 6.88 -1.12 -1.42
C GLU A 151 6.60 -2.65 -1.46
N PRO A 152 5.39 -3.09 -1.83
CA PRO A 152 4.99 -4.50 -1.71
C PRO A 152 5.85 -5.43 -2.56
N ASN A 153 6.39 -4.94 -3.69
CA ASN A 153 7.20 -5.69 -4.64
C ASN A 153 8.71 -5.62 -4.42
N SER A 154 9.16 -4.84 -3.41
CA SER A 154 10.59 -4.68 -3.14
C SER A 154 11.29 -6.01 -2.89
N GLY A 155 12.40 -6.26 -3.62
CA GLY A 155 13.20 -7.46 -3.48
C GLY A 155 12.67 -8.69 -4.22
N LEU A 156 11.63 -8.55 -5.05
CA LEU A 156 11.07 -9.62 -5.86
C LEU A 156 11.57 -9.53 -7.32
N ASP A 157 11.57 -10.67 -7.99
CA ASP A 157 11.77 -10.73 -9.44
C ASP A 157 10.54 -10.16 -10.18
N PRO A 158 10.69 -9.70 -11.45
CA PRO A 158 9.61 -9.07 -12.19
C PRO A 158 8.34 -9.93 -12.35
N LYS A 159 8.50 -11.24 -12.51
CA LYS A 159 7.36 -12.16 -12.66
C LYS A 159 6.57 -12.29 -11.35
N THR A 160 7.26 -12.41 -10.23
CA THR A 160 6.65 -12.47 -8.90
C THR A 160 6.00 -11.12 -8.54
N SER A 161 6.59 -9.99 -8.94
CA SER A 161 6.01 -8.66 -8.74
C SER A 161 4.66 -8.50 -9.43
N LEU A 162 4.53 -8.96 -10.68
CA LEU A 162 3.24 -8.96 -11.40
C LEU A 162 2.16 -9.77 -10.66
N VAL A 163 2.51 -10.94 -10.12
CA VAL A 163 1.58 -11.76 -9.33
C VAL A 163 1.10 -11.04 -8.08
N ILE A 164 1.99 -10.31 -7.39
CA ILE A 164 1.61 -9.50 -6.22
C ILE A 164 0.70 -8.34 -6.62
N ASP A 165 0.98 -7.65 -7.72
CA ASP A 165 0.16 -6.54 -8.23
C ASP A 165 -1.25 -7.01 -8.60
N GLU A 166 -1.37 -8.10 -9.34
CA GLU A 166 -2.65 -8.72 -9.70
C GLU A 166 -3.44 -9.14 -8.45
N LEU A 167 -2.75 -9.73 -7.46
CA LEU A 167 -3.35 -10.15 -6.21
C LEU A 167 -3.88 -8.95 -5.42
N LEU A 168 -3.12 -7.86 -5.29
CA LEU A 168 -3.54 -6.64 -4.61
C LEU A 168 -4.73 -5.98 -5.32
N SER A 169 -4.69 -5.89 -6.65
CA SER A 169 -5.80 -5.35 -7.45
C SER A 169 -7.08 -6.19 -7.27
N GLY A 170 -6.97 -7.52 -7.35
CA GLY A 170 -8.10 -8.43 -7.15
C GLY A 170 -8.70 -8.32 -5.76
N ILE A 171 -7.87 -8.37 -4.71
CA ILE A 171 -8.29 -8.24 -3.31
C ILE A 171 -8.96 -6.88 -3.07
N THR A 172 -8.40 -5.80 -3.60
CA THR A 172 -8.97 -4.45 -3.48
C THR A 172 -10.42 -4.40 -3.97
N LYS A 173 -10.68 -5.03 -5.13
CA LYS A 173 -12.02 -5.10 -5.73
C LYS A 173 -12.97 -6.01 -4.94
N ASP A 174 -12.50 -7.23 -4.62
CA ASP A 174 -13.32 -8.23 -3.95
C ASP A 174 -13.78 -7.78 -2.55
N TYR A 175 -12.92 -7.08 -1.83
CA TYR A 175 -13.23 -6.57 -0.49
C TYR A 175 -13.77 -5.13 -0.49
N ASN A 176 -13.91 -4.51 -1.67
CA ASN A 176 -14.33 -3.10 -1.83
C ASN A 176 -13.56 -2.13 -0.92
N MET A 177 -12.23 -2.28 -0.92
CA MET A 177 -11.32 -1.50 -0.07
C MET A 177 -10.79 -0.25 -0.80
N THR A 178 -10.44 0.78 -0.05
CA THR A 178 -9.56 1.84 -0.53
C THR A 178 -8.11 1.40 -0.30
N THR A 179 -7.37 1.10 -1.37
CA THR A 179 -5.97 0.65 -1.29
C THR A 179 -5.02 1.77 -1.67
N ILE A 180 -4.02 2.03 -0.83
CA ILE A 180 -2.92 2.96 -1.09
C ILE A 180 -1.62 2.17 -1.22
N ILE A 181 -1.00 2.23 -2.40
CA ILE A 181 0.28 1.58 -2.67
C ILE A 181 1.35 2.66 -2.80
N ASN A 182 2.36 2.60 -1.94
CA ASN A 182 3.58 3.36 -2.10
C ASN A 182 4.58 2.51 -2.87
N THR A 183 5.04 2.98 -4.02
CA THR A 183 6.05 2.29 -4.82
C THR A 183 6.85 3.26 -5.68
N HIS A 184 8.06 2.84 -6.04
CA HIS A 184 8.89 3.46 -7.09
C HIS A 184 8.97 2.57 -8.34
N ASP A 185 8.31 1.41 -8.35
CA ASP A 185 8.24 0.51 -9.50
C ASP A 185 7.20 1.01 -10.50
N MET A 186 7.69 1.52 -11.63
CA MET A 186 6.83 2.05 -12.70
C MET A 186 6.00 0.96 -13.39
N ASN A 187 6.41 -0.31 -13.35
CA ASN A 187 5.59 -1.40 -13.90
C ASN A 187 4.33 -1.57 -13.05
N SER A 188 4.44 -1.55 -11.72
CA SER A 188 3.29 -1.57 -10.82
C SER A 188 2.39 -0.35 -11.03
N VAL A 189 2.99 0.87 -11.12
CA VAL A 189 2.24 2.11 -11.35
C VAL A 189 1.43 2.03 -12.64
N MET A 190 2.02 1.57 -13.74
CA MET A 190 1.35 1.46 -15.04
C MET A 190 0.40 0.26 -15.11
N GLY A 191 0.66 -0.80 -14.34
CA GLY A 191 -0.18 -2.00 -14.30
C GLY A 191 -1.49 -1.78 -13.55
N ILE A 192 -1.42 -1.34 -12.31
CA ILE A 192 -2.55 -1.29 -11.37
C ILE A 192 -2.90 0.11 -10.83
N GLY A 193 -2.17 1.16 -11.24
CA GLY A 193 -2.41 2.53 -10.78
C GLY A 193 -3.66 3.14 -11.43
N GLU A 194 -4.70 3.41 -10.64
CA GLU A 194 -5.93 4.08 -11.09
C GLU A 194 -5.85 5.60 -10.86
N ASN A 195 -5.37 6.04 -9.70
CA ASN A 195 -5.11 7.43 -9.35
C ASN A 195 -3.71 7.57 -8.77
N ILE A 196 -2.82 8.19 -9.52
CA ILE A 196 -1.39 8.26 -9.26
C ILE A 196 -1.07 9.66 -8.74
N CYS A 197 -0.47 9.72 -7.55
CA CYS A 197 0.04 10.96 -6.97
C CYS A 197 1.57 10.93 -6.95
N PHE A 198 2.19 11.81 -7.73
CA PHE A 198 3.65 11.94 -7.76
C PHE A 198 4.12 12.99 -6.78
N ILE A 199 4.96 12.56 -5.82
CA ILE A 199 5.57 13.42 -4.81
C ILE A 199 7.07 13.44 -5.05
N CYS A 200 7.64 14.62 -5.23
CA CYS A 200 9.06 14.84 -5.39
C CYS A 200 9.54 15.93 -4.43
N LYS A 201 10.69 15.73 -3.78
CA LYS A 201 11.30 16.68 -2.82
C LYS A 201 10.33 17.23 -1.75
N GLY A 202 9.33 16.43 -1.36
CA GLY A 202 8.35 16.81 -0.35
C GLY A 202 7.10 17.52 -0.88
N HIS A 203 7.01 17.82 -2.17
CA HIS A 203 5.88 18.50 -2.79
C HIS A 203 5.08 17.53 -3.68
N LYS A 204 3.76 17.76 -3.80
CA LYS A 204 2.93 17.08 -4.78
C LYS A 204 3.12 17.74 -6.14
N GLU A 205 3.89 17.09 -7.02
CA GLU A 205 4.26 17.64 -8.32
C GLU A 205 3.24 17.30 -9.42
N TRP A 206 2.54 16.17 -9.27
CA TRP A 206 1.57 15.74 -10.26
C TRP A 206 0.53 14.79 -9.68
N GLN A 207 -0.64 14.75 -10.30
CA GLN A 207 -1.70 13.79 -10.01
C GLN A 207 -2.49 13.47 -11.28
N GLY A 208 -2.83 12.20 -11.49
CA GLY A 208 -3.60 11.72 -12.64
C GLY A 208 -3.70 10.19 -12.64
N ASN A 209 -4.14 9.62 -13.75
CA ASN A 209 -4.19 8.18 -13.97
C ASN A 209 -3.03 7.71 -14.86
N LYS A 210 -2.90 6.38 -15.08
CA LYS A 210 -1.84 5.78 -15.89
C LYS A 210 -1.80 6.30 -17.33
N ASP A 211 -2.96 6.56 -17.95
CA ASP A 211 -3.01 7.06 -19.32
C ASP A 211 -2.47 8.50 -19.42
N GLN A 212 -2.70 9.30 -18.38
CA GLN A 212 -2.20 10.66 -18.26
C GLN A 212 -0.70 10.74 -17.93
N VAL A 213 -0.12 9.70 -17.31
CA VAL A 213 1.33 9.63 -17.05
C VAL A 213 2.11 9.72 -18.36
N MET A 214 1.73 8.94 -19.37
CA MET A 214 2.45 8.87 -20.66
C MET A 214 2.37 10.18 -21.44
N SER A 215 1.29 10.95 -21.28
CA SER A 215 1.06 12.23 -21.94
C SER A 215 1.45 13.44 -21.09
N SER A 216 2.00 13.24 -19.89
CA SER A 216 2.36 14.32 -19.00
C SER A 216 3.49 15.19 -19.53
N THR A 217 3.35 16.51 -19.31
CA THR A 217 4.40 17.50 -19.57
C THR A 217 5.25 17.83 -18.33
N ASN A 218 4.98 17.19 -17.18
CA ASN A 218 5.75 17.41 -15.96
C ASN A 218 7.14 16.79 -16.13
N GLU A 219 8.19 17.63 -16.12
CA GLU A 219 9.58 17.23 -16.34
C GLU A 219 10.05 16.21 -15.31
N GLN A 220 9.79 16.44 -14.02
CA GLN A 220 10.25 15.55 -12.94
C GLN A 220 9.59 14.18 -12.99
N LEU A 221 8.30 14.12 -13.35
CA LEU A 221 7.62 12.86 -13.59
C LEU A 221 8.20 12.13 -14.81
N ASN A 222 8.44 12.88 -15.89
CA ASN A 222 9.04 12.34 -17.11
C ASN A 222 10.44 11.78 -16.87
N ASP A 223 11.29 12.47 -16.09
CA ASP A 223 12.62 12.00 -15.71
C ASP A 223 12.56 10.67 -14.95
N LEU A 224 11.55 10.48 -14.08
CA LEU A 224 11.36 9.23 -13.37
C LEU A 224 10.83 8.11 -14.28
N VAL A 225 9.76 8.37 -15.03
CA VAL A 225 9.07 7.38 -15.87
C VAL A 225 9.97 6.91 -17.00
N PHE A 226 10.62 7.85 -17.68
CA PHE A 226 11.46 7.59 -18.85
C PHE A 226 12.95 7.42 -18.51
N ALA A 227 13.28 7.21 -17.24
CA ALA A 227 14.59 6.69 -16.84
C ALA A 227 14.86 5.30 -17.44
N SER A 228 13.81 4.50 -17.65
CA SER A 228 13.87 3.20 -18.33
C SER A 228 13.79 3.35 -19.86
N ASP A 229 14.72 2.70 -20.58
CA ASP A 229 14.71 2.69 -22.06
C ASP A 229 13.44 2.07 -22.65
N LEU A 230 12.80 1.15 -21.93
CA LEU A 230 11.56 0.53 -22.37
C LEU A 230 10.43 1.58 -22.47
N PHE A 231 10.22 2.37 -21.42
CA PHE A 231 9.17 3.41 -21.41
C PHE A 231 9.47 4.55 -22.39
N ARG A 232 10.76 4.87 -22.65
CA ARG A 232 11.13 5.82 -23.73
C ARG A 232 10.67 5.33 -25.10
N LYS A 233 10.97 4.07 -25.42
CA LYS A 233 10.57 3.47 -26.72
C LYS A 233 9.05 3.42 -26.87
N VAL A 234 8.30 3.07 -25.81
CA VAL A 234 6.84 3.07 -25.85
C VAL A 234 6.30 4.47 -26.16
N LYS A 235 6.81 5.50 -25.50
CA LYS A 235 6.41 6.90 -25.76
C LYS A 235 6.69 7.33 -27.21
N GLU A 236 7.85 6.96 -27.77
CA GLU A 236 8.21 7.27 -29.15
C GLU A 236 7.26 6.63 -30.16
N VAL A 237 6.82 5.40 -29.91
CA VAL A 237 5.84 4.70 -30.75
C VAL A 237 4.47 5.38 -30.69
N GLU A 238 3.96 5.64 -29.49
CA GLU A 238 2.67 6.33 -29.29
C GLU A 238 2.65 7.75 -29.92
N MET A 239 3.77 8.47 -29.85
CA MET A 239 3.87 9.79 -30.49
C MET A 239 3.90 9.71 -32.02
N LYS A 240 4.36 8.60 -32.60
CA LYS A 240 4.33 8.38 -34.05
C LYS A 240 2.95 7.96 -34.56
N GLU A 241 2.17 7.25 -33.76
CA GLU A 241 0.82 6.80 -34.12
C GLU A 241 -0.23 7.92 -34.03
N LYS A 242 0.06 8.99 -33.25
CA LYS A 242 -0.82 10.17 -33.10
C LYS A 242 -0.53 11.28 -34.11
N LYS A 243 0.43 11.10 -35.02
CA LYS A 243 0.72 12.00 -36.18
C LYS A 243 0.20 11.42 -37.49
#